data_244f628d2dbf53ddbae772dbf8c37997
#
_entry.id   244f628d2dbf53ddbae772dbf8c37997
#
_cell.length_a   1.000
_cell.length_b   1.000
_cell.length_c   1.000
_cell.angle_alpha   90.00
_cell.angle_beta   90.00
_cell.angle_gamma   90.00
#
_symmetry.space_group_name_H-M   'P 1'
#
loop_
_entity.id
_entity.type
_entity.pdbx_description
1 polymer ?
#
loop_
_entity_poly.entity_id
_entity_poly.type
_entity_poly.pdbx_seq_one_letter_code
_entity_poly.pdbx_strand_id
1 'polypeptide(L)'
;MKKIKLAKAVATAAIAGAALVALVGCGGSSQSVKIGVPSDPTNEARALLLLQDEGLLTLEEGAGLQATKNDIADNPHNIEIVEMEAASLPTSLPDLDMAVINGNYAIGAGLDTSSTLAVEATDSEAADIYQNVVACRAGDEGTPKIQALVTALSTQTVKDYIDATYNGSVVMVADVVSDNAIPQATGDDTTIKVGASPAPHAEILAQISDLLAAKGWTLEVTEFNDYIQPNVAVTDGELDANYFQHISYLNDYNEQNGTDLANAGGIHFEPLGLYPGKTTSLEGLQ
;
A
#
# COMPACT_ATOMS: atom_id res chain seq x y z
N MET A 1 -55.17 7.54 -92.88
CA MET A 1 -53.78 7.33 -93.25
C MET A 1 -52.96 8.56 -92.87
N LYS A 2 -52.40 8.67 -91.70
CA LYS A 2 -51.48 9.75 -91.33
C LYS A 2 -50.36 9.16 -90.50
N LYS A 3 -49.16 9.30 -91.01
CA LYS A 3 -47.93 8.89 -90.39
C LYS A 3 -47.57 9.82 -89.24
N ILE A 4 -47.45 9.32 -88.07
CA ILE A 4 -46.95 10.05 -86.91
C ILE A 4 -45.48 9.75 -86.77
N LYS A 5 -44.67 10.82 -86.77
CA LYS A 5 -43.21 10.71 -86.56
C LYS A 5 -42.91 10.65 -85.07
N LEU A 6 -42.10 9.69 -84.69
CA LEU A 6 -41.61 9.49 -83.34
C LEU A 6 -40.43 10.47 -83.14
N ALA A 7 -40.53 11.38 -82.23
CA ALA A 7 -39.43 12.25 -81.79
C ALA A 7 -38.76 11.58 -80.60
N LYS A 8 -37.44 11.30 -80.69
CA LYS A 8 -36.63 10.85 -79.62
C LYS A 8 -36.24 12.04 -78.74
N ALA A 9 -36.74 12.04 -77.52
CA ALA A 9 -36.25 12.97 -76.47
C ALA A 9 -35.05 12.25 -75.72
N VAL A 10 -33.91 12.88 -75.80
CA VAL A 10 -32.74 12.50 -75.01
C VAL A 10 -32.87 13.16 -73.62
N ALA A 11 -33.13 12.35 -72.59
CA ALA A 11 -33.15 12.84 -71.24
C ALA A 11 -31.74 12.78 -70.68
N THR A 12 -31.11 13.91 -70.42
CA THR A 12 -29.85 14.06 -69.74
C THR A 12 -30.13 13.92 -68.23
N ALA A 13 -29.78 12.81 -67.65
CA ALA A 13 -29.83 12.60 -66.17
C ALA A 13 -28.67 13.33 -65.52
N ALA A 14 -28.97 14.43 -64.85
CA ALA A 14 -27.99 15.03 -63.89
C ALA A 14 -27.94 14.22 -62.63
N ILE A 15 -26.82 13.57 -62.41
CA ILE A 15 -26.52 12.87 -61.15
C ILE A 15 -26.10 13.92 -60.13
N ALA A 16 -27.02 14.32 -59.25
CA ALA A 16 -26.70 15.07 -58.04
C ALA A 16 -26.09 14.10 -57.05
N GLY A 17 -24.74 14.12 -56.93
CA GLY A 17 -24.01 13.40 -55.91
C GLY A 17 -24.32 14.02 -54.56
N ALA A 18 -25.19 13.38 -53.77
CA ALA A 18 -25.31 13.66 -52.34
C ALA A 18 -24.08 13.01 -51.64
N ALA A 19 -23.10 13.83 -51.34
CA ALA A 19 -22.03 13.43 -50.40
C ALA A 19 -22.66 13.26 -49.03
N LEU A 20 -22.98 11.99 -48.67
CA LEU A 20 -23.17 11.63 -47.28
C LEU A 20 -21.80 11.77 -46.56
N VAL A 21 -21.61 12.90 -45.91
CA VAL A 21 -20.59 13.01 -44.87
C VAL A 21 -21.09 12.13 -43.72
N ALA A 22 -20.61 10.90 -43.68
CA ALA A 22 -20.69 10.07 -42.47
C ALA A 22 -19.85 10.78 -41.44
N LEU A 23 -20.48 11.55 -40.53
CA LEU A 23 -19.94 11.90 -39.25
C LEU A 23 -19.77 10.56 -38.51
N VAL A 24 -18.61 9.94 -38.67
CA VAL A 24 -18.12 8.95 -37.71
C VAL A 24 -17.87 9.76 -36.44
N GLY A 25 -18.92 9.89 -35.63
CA GLY A 25 -18.77 10.28 -34.25
C GLY A 25 -17.90 9.20 -33.59
N CYS A 26 -16.60 9.47 -33.45
CA CYS A 26 -15.78 8.82 -32.46
C CYS A 26 -16.32 9.22 -31.06
N GLY A 27 -17.45 8.64 -30.69
CA GLY A 27 -17.85 8.47 -29.32
C GLY A 27 -17.05 7.25 -28.81
N GLY A 28 -15.74 7.37 -28.74
CA GLY A 28 -14.95 6.52 -27.88
C GLY A 28 -15.38 6.87 -26.46
N SER A 29 -16.20 6.03 -25.82
CA SER A 29 -16.22 5.96 -24.37
C SER A 29 -14.77 5.67 -23.99
N SER A 30 -14.03 6.68 -23.53
CA SER A 30 -12.72 6.46 -22.91
C SER A 30 -12.98 5.47 -21.77
N GLN A 31 -12.53 4.25 -21.95
CA GLN A 31 -12.64 3.23 -20.93
C GLN A 31 -11.92 3.79 -19.70
N SER A 32 -12.55 3.73 -18.53
CA SER A 32 -11.93 4.19 -17.30
C SER A 32 -10.68 3.37 -17.02
N VAL A 33 -9.65 4.02 -16.49
CA VAL A 33 -8.43 3.36 -15.99
C VAL A 33 -8.70 2.94 -14.55
N LYS A 34 -8.78 1.66 -14.29
CA LYS A 34 -9.08 1.12 -12.96
C LYS A 34 -7.82 1.00 -12.13
N ILE A 35 -7.75 1.77 -11.04
CA ILE A 35 -6.66 1.69 -10.09
C ILE A 35 -7.19 1.19 -8.75
N GLY A 36 -6.69 0.01 -8.32
CA GLY A 36 -6.99 -0.54 -7.00
C GLY A 36 -6.23 0.20 -5.91
N VAL A 37 -6.90 0.51 -4.80
CA VAL A 37 -6.29 1.14 -3.62
C VAL A 37 -6.77 0.44 -2.35
N PRO A 38 -6.01 0.47 -1.24
CA PRO A 38 -6.49 0.00 0.05
C PRO A 38 -7.76 0.74 0.49
N SER A 39 -8.66 0.05 1.18
CA SER A 39 -9.95 0.61 1.62
C SER A 39 -9.93 1.18 3.04
N ASP A 40 -8.84 1.00 3.79
CA ASP A 40 -8.68 1.66 5.08
C ASP A 40 -8.29 3.13 4.88
N PRO A 41 -8.79 4.06 5.74
CA PRO A 41 -8.66 5.49 5.50
C PRO A 41 -7.22 5.97 5.34
N THR A 42 -6.29 5.44 6.14
CA THR A 42 -4.90 5.92 6.15
C THR A 42 -4.13 5.47 4.91
N ASN A 43 -4.34 4.23 4.44
CA ASN A 43 -3.68 3.73 3.24
C ASN A 43 -4.40 4.18 1.95
N GLU A 44 -5.74 4.42 1.97
CA GLU A 44 -6.42 5.08 0.85
C GLU A 44 -5.85 6.48 0.62
N ALA A 45 -5.79 7.31 1.67
CA ALA A 45 -5.22 8.65 1.58
C ALA A 45 -3.78 8.63 1.05
N ARG A 46 -2.95 7.74 1.58
CA ARG A 46 -1.56 7.55 1.16
C ARG A 46 -1.46 7.14 -0.32
N ALA A 47 -2.33 6.24 -0.77
CA ALA A 47 -2.39 5.83 -2.18
C ALA A 47 -2.79 6.98 -3.10
N LEU A 48 -3.80 7.78 -2.72
CA LEU A 48 -4.23 8.93 -3.49
C LEU A 48 -3.16 10.03 -3.57
N LEU A 49 -2.40 10.23 -2.50
CA LEU A 49 -1.26 11.16 -2.48
C LEU A 49 -0.16 10.70 -3.45
N LEU A 50 0.17 9.39 -3.49
CA LEU A 50 1.12 8.85 -4.48
C LEU A 50 0.62 9.08 -5.92
N LEU A 51 -0.66 8.85 -6.19
CA LEU A 51 -1.24 9.10 -7.52
C LEU A 51 -1.21 10.60 -7.89
N GLN A 52 -1.40 11.50 -6.93
CA GLN A 52 -1.26 12.94 -7.12
C GLN A 52 0.19 13.34 -7.41
N ASP A 53 1.16 12.80 -6.66
CA ASP A 53 2.59 13.09 -6.86
C ASP A 53 3.07 12.67 -8.25
N GLU A 54 2.48 11.61 -8.80
CA GLU A 54 2.71 11.16 -10.18
C GLU A 54 1.92 11.96 -11.24
N GLY A 55 1.12 12.94 -10.82
CA GLY A 55 0.34 13.79 -11.72
C GLY A 55 -0.86 13.10 -12.37
N LEU A 56 -1.29 11.94 -11.83
CA LEU A 56 -2.39 11.14 -12.37
C LEU A 56 -3.77 11.72 -12.01
N LEU A 57 -3.86 12.41 -10.90
CA LEU A 57 -5.06 13.11 -10.41
C LEU A 57 -4.63 14.29 -9.52
N THR A 58 -5.60 15.12 -9.13
CA THR A 58 -5.38 16.19 -8.14
C THR A 58 -6.43 16.08 -7.05
N LEU A 59 -5.99 16.22 -5.79
CA LEU A 59 -6.88 16.22 -4.63
C LEU A 59 -7.33 17.65 -4.29
N GLU A 60 -8.44 17.78 -3.59
CA GLU A 60 -8.92 19.03 -3.00
C GLU A 60 -7.87 19.62 -2.05
N GLU A 61 -7.76 20.95 -2.01
CA GLU A 61 -6.84 21.64 -1.12
C GLU A 61 -7.16 21.31 0.35
N GLY A 62 -6.16 20.76 1.04
CA GLY A 62 -6.26 20.40 2.46
C GLY A 62 -6.78 18.99 2.75
N ALA A 63 -7.09 18.16 1.76
CA ALA A 63 -7.48 16.76 1.96
C ALA A 63 -6.37 15.97 2.69
N GLY A 64 -5.12 16.09 2.23
CA GLY A 64 -3.93 15.57 2.93
C GLY A 64 -4.05 14.11 3.35
N LEU A 65 -3.63 13.81 4.58
CA LEU A 65 -3.60 12.44 5.14
C LEU A 65 -4.98 11.83 5.45
N GLN A 66 -6.06 12.55 5.15
CA GLN A 66 -7.45 12.10 5.31
C GLN A 66 -8.18 12.02 3.95
N ALA A 67 -7.45 12.16 2.84
CA ALA A 67 -8.02 12.13 1.51
C ALA A 67 -8.75 10.82 1.23
N THR A 68 -9.91 10.93 0.61
CA THR A 68 -10.69 9.82 0.07
C THR A 68 -10.90 10.02 -1.43
N LYS A 69 -11.36 9.03 -2.15
CA LYS A 69 -11.72 9.19 -3.58
C LYS A 69 -12.74 10.32 -3.84
N ASN A 70 -13.49 10.73 -2.81
CA ASN A 70 -14.46 11.82 -2.93
C ASN A 70 -13.80 13.21 -2.93
N ASP A 71 -12.53 13.28 -2.53
CA ASP A 71 -11.73 14.51 -2.49
C ASP A 71 -10.90 14.69 -3.77
N ILE A 72 -11.17 13.93 -4.83
CA ILE A 72 -10.52 14.11 -6.14
C ILE A 72 -11.12 15.35 -6.82
N ALA A 73 -10.30 16.41 -6.92
CA ALA A 73 -10.69 17.69 -7.54
C ALA A 73 -10.58 17.66 -9.07
N ASP A 74 -9.56 17.00 -9.62
CA ASP A 74 -9.35 16.84 -11.05
C ASP A 74 -8.87 15.41 -11.39
N ASN A 75 -9.44 14.86 -12.45
CA ASN A 75 -9.20 13.48 -12.89
C ASN A 75 -9.12 13.44 -14.43
N PRO A 76 -8.05 13.98 -15.02
CA PRO A 76 -7.92 14.16 -16.46
C PRO A 76 -7.87 12.83 -17.25
N HIS A 77 -7.50 11.73 -16.58
CA HIS A 77 -7.30 10.41 -17.18
C HIS A 77 -8.50 9.47 -17.01
N ASN A 78 -9.63 9.98 -16.46
CA ASN A 78 -10.82 9.17 -16.17
C ASN A 78 -10.48 7.92 -15.32
N ILE A 79 -9.70 8.10 -14.26
CA ILE A 79 -9.32 7.04 -13.33
C ILE A 79 -10.55 6.66 -12.48
N GLU A 80 -10.82 5.37 -12.40
CA GLU A 80 -11.79 4.77 -11.50
C GLU A 80 -11.04 4.18 -10.30
N ILE A 81 -11.15 4.80 -9.13
CA ILE A 81 -10.58 4.30 -7.89
C ILE A 81 -11.43 3.13 -7.39
N VAL A 82 -10.78 1.96 -7.25
CA VAL A 82 -11.39 0.71 -6.78
C VAL A 82 -10.84 0.39 -5.39
N GLU A 83 -11.61 0.77 -4.35
CA GLU A 83 -11.26 0.46 -2.97
C GLU A 83 -11.47 -1.02 -2.67
N MET A 84 -10.50 -1.65 -2.05
CA MET A 84 -10.60 -3.04 -1.58
C MET A 84 -9.67 -3.29 -0.40
N GLU A 85 -9.92 -4.38 0.32
CA GLU A 85 -9.02 -4.86 1.37
C GLU A 85 -7.58 -4.94 0.85
N ALA A 86 -6.62 -4.34 1.57
CA ALA A 86 -5.23 -4.25 1.14
C ALA A 86 -4.62 -5.62 0.80
N ALA A 87 -4.97 -6.65 1.58
CA ALA A 87 -4.55 -8.04 1.35
C ALA A 87 -5.02 -8.63 0.01
N SER A 88 -6.11 -8.08 -0.57
CA SER A 88 -6.69 -8.57 -1.83
C SER A 88 -6.06 -7.94 -3.08
N LEU A 89 -5.39 -6.80 -2.94
CA LEU A 89 -4.83 -6.04 -4.06
C LEU A 89 -3.86 -6.84 -4.94
N PRO A 90 -2.88 -7.58 -4.39
CA PRO A 90 -1.94 -8.35 -5.22
C PRO A 90 -2.63 -9.37 -6.11
N THR A 91 -3.65 -10.05 -5.59
CA THR A 91 -4.38 -11.09 -6.34
C THR A 91 -5.38 -10.50 -7.34
N SER A 92 -5.77 -9.23 -7.16
CA SER A 92 -6.71 -8.50 -8.02
C SER A 92 -6.03 -7.79 -9.20
N LEU A 93 -4.69 -7.70 -9.22
CA LEU A 93 -3.93 -7.05 -10.31
C LEU A 93 -4.34 -7.49 -11.72
N PRO A 94 -4.61 -8.80 -12.01
CA PRO A 94 -5.03 -9.21 -13.35
C PRO A 94 -6.36 -8.60 -13.81
N ASP A 95 -7.19 -8.13 -12.88
CA ASP A 95 -8.51 -7.53 -13.16
C ASP A 95 -8.49 -6.00 -13.18
N LEU A 96 -7.42 -5.40 -12.70
CA LEU A 96 -7.18 -3.95 -12.63
C LEU A 96 -6.21 -3.49 -13.73
N ASP A 97 -6.23 -2.19 -14.03
CA ASP A 97 -5.18 -1.60 -14.88
C ASP A 97 -3.89 -1.43 -14.08
N MET A 98 -3.99 -1.00 -12.84
CA MET A 98 -2.89 -0.84 -11.87
C MET A 98 -3.44 -0.99 -10.46
N ALA A 99 -2.56 -1.15 -9.48
CA ALA A 99 -2.93 -1.07 -8.07
C ALA A 99 -1.81 -0.45 -7.22
N VAL A 100 -2.21 0.37 -6.26
CA VAL A 100 -1.31 0.85 -5.20
C VAL A 100 -1.33 -0.16 -4.06
N ILE A 101 -0.18 -0.77 -3.78
CA ILE A 101 -0.07 -1.92 -2.88
C ILE A 101 0.95 -1.63 -1.78
N ASN A 102 0.59 -1.94 -0.53
CA ASN A 102 1.47 -1.85 0.63
C ASN A 102 2.66 -2.81 0.50
N GLY A 103 3.84 -2.38 0.98
CA GLY A 103 5.10 -3.12 0.85
C GLY A 103 5.01 -4.56 1.34
N ASN A 104 4.45 -4.78 2.54
CA ASN A 104 4.30 -6.11 3.12
C ASN A 104 3.47 -7.07 2.25
N TYR A 105 2.37 -6.59 1.65
CA TYR A 105 1.55 -7.43 0.76
C TYR A 105 2.21 -7.66 -0.59
N ALA A 106 2.95 -6.67 -1.10
CA ALA A 106 3.70 -6.83 -2.34
C ALA A 106 4.84 -7.85 -2.17
N ILE A 107 5.62 -7.75 -1.08
CA ILE A 107 6.69 -8.69 -0.74
C ILE A 107 6.11 -10.09 -0.51
N GLY A 108 5.07 -10.19 0.33
CA GLY A 108 4.41 -11.46 0.64
C GLY A 108 3.80 -12.18 -0.56
N ALA A 109 3.35 -11.43 -1.57
CA ALA A 109 2.87 -11.96 -2.85
C ALA A 109 4.00 -12.26 -3.85
N GLY A 110 5.25 -11.94 -3.54
CA GLY A 110 6.39 -12.12 -4.43
C GLY A 110 6.35 -11.20 -5.65
N LEU A 111 5.72 -10.02 -5.54
CA LEU A 111 5.74 -9.05 -6.63
C LEU A 111 7.15 -8.48 -6.79
N ASP A 112 7.55 -8.27 -8.05
CA ASP A 112 8.82 -7.64 -8.35
C ASP A 112 8.73 -6.13 -8.06
N THR A 113 9.29 -5.71 -6.93
CA THR A 113 9.32 -4.31 -6.50
C THR A 113 10.12 -3.41 -7.46
N SER A 114 10.99 -3.98 -8.30
CA SER A 114 11.70 -3.24 -9.35
C SER A 114 10.83 -2.94 -10.58
N SER A 115 9.66 -3.56 -10.69
CA SER A 115 8.70 -3.38 -11.79
C SER A 115 7.60 -2.36 -11.47
N THR A 116 7.65 -1.68 -10.32
CA THR A 116 6.71 -0.62 -9.96
C THR A 116 6.71 0.51 -10.99
N LEU A 117 5.55 1.05 -11.28
CA LEU A 117 5.39 2.21 -12.18
C LEU A 117 5.70 3.52 -11.45
N ALA A 118 5.45 3.54 -10.15
CA ALA A 118 5.78 4.62 -9.23
C ALA A 118 6.03 4.05 -7.83
N VAL A 119 6.81 4.73 -7.04
CA VAL A 119 7.11 4.36 -5.65
C VAL A 119 7.25 5.62 -4.80
N GLU A 120 6.72 5.56 -3.60
CA GLU A 120 6.82 6.63 -2.63
C GLU A 120 8.29 6.93 -2.27
N ALA A 121 8.63 8.21 -2.15
CA ALA A 121 9.99 8.62 -1.85
C ALA A 121 10.41 8.21 -0.43
N THR A 122 11.61 7.65 -0.29
CA THR A 122 12.13 7.10 0.98
C THR A 122 12.74 8.15 1.90
N ASP A 123 13.09 9.33 1.37
CA ASP A 123 13.67 10.47 2.09
C ASP A 123 12.63 11.56 2.41
N SER A 124 11.36 11.26 2.22
CA SER A 124 10.24 12.16 2.41
C SER A 124 9.77 12.19 3.88
N GLU A 125 8.96 13.19 4.20
CA GLU A 125 8.17 13.25 5.44
C GLU A 125 7.30 11.98 5.62
N ALA A 126 7.01 11.26 4.53
CA ALA A 126 6.29 9.99 4.56
C ALA A 126 7.00 8.92 5.42
N ALA A 127 8.34 8.86 5.40
CA ALA A 127 9.08 7.90 6.23
C ALA A 127 8.82 8.11 7.73
N ASP A 128 8.66 9.36 8.18
CA ASP A 128 8.33 9.66 9.58
C ASP A 128 6.88 9.34 9.93
N ILE A 129 5.95 9.58 8.98
CA ILE A 129 4.51 9.41 9.18
C ILE A 129 4.11 7.93 9.08
N TYR A 130 4.76 7.17 8.19
CA TYR A 130 4.40 5.79 7.88
C TYR A 130 5.45 4.77 8.33
N GLN A 131 6.30 5.13 9.30
CA GLN A 131 7.20 4.14 9.92
C GLN A 131 6.40 3.01 10.58
N ASN A 132 6.83 1.78 10.34
CA ASN A 132 6.30 0.60 10.97
C ASN A 132 6.80 0.49 12.41
N VAL A 133 5.88 0.25 13.34
CA VAL A 133 6.11 0.33 14.78
C VAL A 133 5.86 -0.99 15.48
N VAL A 134 6.50 -1.18 16.61
CA VAL A 134 6.06 -2.15 17.61
C VAL A 134 4.97 -1.49 18.44
N ALA A 135 3.76 -2.04 18.41
CA ALA A 135 2.65 -1.57 19.24
C ALA A 135 2.36 -2.57 20.36
N CYS A 136 2.05 -2.05 21.55
CA CYS A 136 1.69 -2.82 22.73
C CYS A 136 0.53 -2.15 23.48
N ARG A 137 0.05 -2.73 24.57
CA ARG A 137 -0.92 -2.06 25.45
C ARG A 137 -0.31 -0.83 26.09
N ALA A 138 -1.10 0.23 26.26
CA ALA A 138 -0.67 1.45 26.93
C ALA A 138 -0.17 1.13 28.37
N GLY A 139 1.01 1.63 28.68
CA GLY A 139 1.70 1.39 29.95
C GLY A 139 2.69 0.20 29.94
N ASP A 140 2.66 -0.65 28.89
CA ASP A 140 3.59 -1.76 28.74
C ASP A 140 4.88 -1.36 28.00
N GLU A 141 4.94 -0.17 27.37
CA GLU A 141 6.05 0.28 26.51
C GLU A 141 7.40 0.25 27.22
N GLY A 142 7.41 0.57 28.53
CA GLY A 142 8.61 0.60 29.35
C GLY A 142 8.96 -0.75 30.01
N THR A 143 8.18 -1.80 29.79
CA THR A 143 8.45 -3.10 30.42
C THR A 143 9.70 -3.74 29.83
N PRO A 144 10.47 -4.52 30.62
CA PRO A 144 11.67 -5.18 30.11
C PRO A 144 11.42 -6.08 28.89
N LYS A 145 10.23 -6.70 28.80
CA LYS A 145 9.79 -7.54 27.69
C LYS A 145 9.68 -6.74 26.39
N ILE A 146 8.94 -5.65 26.41
CA ILE A 146 8.74 -4.78 25.24
C ILE A 146 10.03 -4.06 24.85
N GLN A 147 10.79 -3.58 25.84
CA GLN A 147 12.09 -2.96 25.60
C GLN A 147 13.11 -3.95 25.00
N ALA A 148 13.08 -5.23 25.40
CA ALA A 148 13.92 -6.25 24.79
C ALA A 148 13.57 -6.48 23.32
N LEU A 149 12.27 -6.53 22.98
CA LEU A 149 11.78 -6.68 21.61
C LEU A 149 12.24 -5.50 20.73
N VAL A 150 11.92 -4.25 21.15
CA VAL A 150 12.26 -3.04 20.37
C VAL A 150 13.78 -2.91 20.23
N THR A 151 14.55 -3.12 21.31
CA THR A 151 16.01 -3.03 21.25
C THR A 151 16.60 -4.09 20.31
N ALA A 152 16.10 -5.34 20.34
CA ALA A 152 16.57 -6.39 19.45
C ALA A 152 16.28 -6.08 17.98
N LEU A 153 15.09 -5.54 17.67
CA LEU A 153 14.71 -5.09 16.32
C LEU A 153 15.56 -3.90 15.84
N SER A 154 16.16 -3.14 16.74
CA SER A 154 17.00 -1.97 16.41
C SER A 154 18.49 -2.32 16.29
N THR A 155 18.89 -3.59 16.23
CA THR A 155 20.30 -4.01 16.18
C THR A 155 20.90 -3.92 14.77
N GLN A 156 22.24 -3.92 14.72
CA GLN A 156 22.99 -4.00 13.46
C GLN A 156 22.65 -5.29 12.68
N THR A 157 22.41 -6.40 13.38
CA THR A 157 21.98 -7.67 12.77
C THR A 157 20.71 -7.50 11.95
N VAL A 158 19.71 -6.80 12.46
CA VAL A 158 18.45 -6.52 11.74
C VAL A 158 18.71 -5.58 10.57
N LYS A 159 19.50 -4.52 10.77
CA LYS A 159 19.84 -3.60 9.67
C LYS A 159 20.53 -4.33 8.52
N ASP A 160 21.53 -5.14 8.80
CA ASP A 160 22.27 -5.89 7.77
C ASP A 160 21.35 -6.85 7.01
N TYR A 161 20.41 -7.49 7.71
CA TYR A 161 19.41 -8.36 7.10
C TYR A 161 18.47 -7.59 6.18
N ILE A 162 17.92 -6.47 6.64
CA ILE A 162 17.03 -5.60 5.84
C ILE A 162 17.75 -5.13 4.56
N ASP A 163 18.94 -4.58 4.69
CA ASP A 163 19.72 -4.05 3.57
C ASP A 163 20.05 -5.16 2.53
N ALA A 164 20.39 -6.35 3.00
CA ALA A 164 20.76 -7.47 2.13
C ALA A 164 19.57 -8.15 1.45
N THR A 165 18.39 -8.11 2.08
CA THR A 165 17.22 -8.90 1.64
C THR A 165 16.28 -8.09 0.76
N TYR A 166 16.01 -6.83 1.11
CA TYR A 166 14.89 -6.10 0.51
C TYR A 166 15.29 -5.01 -0.50
N ASN A 167 16.58 -4.76 -0.73
CA ASN A 167 17.09 -3.83 -1.76
C ASN A 167 16.39 -2.45 -1.78
N GLY A 168 16.03 -1.91 -0.61
CA GLY A 168 15.37 -0.60 -0.48
C GLY A 168 13.84 -0.63 -0.50
N SER A 169 13.18 -1.79 -0.71
CA SER A 169 11.74 -1.93 -0.51
C SER A 169 11.34 -2.03 0.98
N VAL A 170 12.32 -2.17 1.85
CA VAL A 170 12.22 -2.00 3.30
C VAL A 170 13.44 -1.21 3.74
N VAL A 171 13.24 -0.14 4.51
CA VAL A 171 14.31 0.77 4.95
C VAL A 171 14.26 0.90 6.47
N MET A 172 15.35 0.55 7.15
CA MET A 172 15.42 0.71 8.60
C MET A 172 15.44 2.20 8.98
N VAL A 173 14.57 2.61 9.89
CA VAL A 173 14.49 3.98 10.43
C VAL A 173 14.90 4.05 11.89
N ALA A 174 14.93 2.93 12.61
CA ALA A 174 15.40 2.90 14.00
C ALA A 174 16.88 3.25 14.10
N ASP A 175 17.24 3.96 15.16
CA ASP A 175 18.65 4.16 15.53
C ASP A 175 19.28 2.82 15.88
N VAL A 176 20.41 2.49 15.22
CA VAL A 176 21.09 1.22 15.41
C VAL A 176 21.79 1.18 16.76
N VAL A 177 21.46 0.15 17.53
CA VAL A 177 22.04 -0.11 18.84
C VAL A 177 22.87 -1.42 18.88
N SER A 178 23.70 -1.56 19.92
CA SER A 178 24.45 -2.79 20.15
C SER A 178 23.56 -3.90 20.70
N ASP A 179 23.80 -5.17 20.30
CA ASP A 179 23.15 -6.36 20.85
C ASP A 179 23.30 -6.45 22.37
N ASN A 180 24.35 -5.84 22.95
CA ASN A 180 24.54 -5.76 24.38
C ASN A 180 23.51 -4.88 25.10
N ALA A 181 22.86 -3.98 24.37
CA ALA A 181 21.81 -3.11 24.91
C ALA A 181 20.51 -3.86 25.19
N ILE A 182 20.30 -5.04 24.60
CA ILE A 182 19.10 -5.85 24.83
C ILE A 182 19.00 -6.21 26.32
N PRO A 183 17.89 -5.83 27.00
CA PRO A 183 17.67 -6.15 28.39
C PRO A 183 17.68 -7.66 28.67
N GLN A 184 18.26 -8.05 29.82
CA GLN A 184 18.19 -9.43 30.29
C GLN A 184 16.77 -9.75 30.76
N ALA A 185 16.32 -10.97 30.50
CA ALA A 185 15.09 -11.47 31.09
C ALA A 185 15.23 -11.59 32.61
N THR A 186 14.21 -11.14 33.33
CA THR A 186 14.14 -11.20 34.79
C THR A 186 12.75 -11.69 35.20
N GLY A 187 12.70 -12.57 36.21
CA GLY A 187 11.45 -13.18 36.65
C GLY A 187 11.06 -14.43 35.87
N ASP A 188 9.83 -14.88 36.06
CA ASP A 188 9.31 -16.14 35.51
C ASP A 188 8.65 -16.01 34.14
N ASP A 189 8.13 -14.79 33.80
CA ASP A 189 7.53 -14.52 32.51
C ASP A 189 8.57 -13.97 31.52
N THR A 190 9.17 -14.89 30.77
CA THR A 190 10.27 -14.63 29.84
C THR A 190 9.86 -14.83 28.37
N THR A 191 8.58 -15.10 28.11
CA THR A 191 8.07 -15.27 26.76
C THR A 191 7.53 -13.94 26.22
N ILE A 192 7.97 -13.55 25.02
CA ILE A 192 7.50 -12.38 24.27
C ILE A 192 6.61 -12.90 23.14
N LYS A 193 5.31 -12.60 23.19
CA LYS A 193 4.33 -13.00 22.18
C LYS A 193 4.06 -11.85 21.25
N VAL A 194 4.35 -12.01 19.95
CA VAL A 194 4.24 -10.93 18.94
C VAL A 194 3.37 -11.36 17.78
N GLY A 195 2.41 -10.53 17.43
CA GLY A 195 1.66 -10.66 16.17
C GLY A 195 2.36 -9.91 15.03
N ALA A 196 2.47 -10.53 13.86
CA ALA A 196 3.18 -9.93 12.72
C ALA A 196 2.54 -10.30 11.37
N SER A 197 2.73 -9.47 10.35
CA SER A 197 2.52 -9.91 8.96
C SER A 197 3.62 -10.90 8.57
N PRO A 198 3.35 -11.89 7.67
CA PRO A 198 4.34 -12.88 7.29
C PRO A 198 5.64 -12.27 6.75
N ALA A 199 5.53 -11.29 5.84
CA ALA A 199 6.66 -10.56 5.26
C ALA A 199 6.39 -9.04 5.32
N PRO A 200 7.39 -8.20 5.54
CA PRO A 200 8.76 -8.53 5.98
C PRO A 200 8.84 -8.78 7.49
N HIS A 201 7.78 -8.52 8.26
CA HIS A 201 7.78 -8.39 9.72
C HIS A 201 8.17 -9.67 10.45
N ALA A 202 7.52 -10.82 10.13
CA ALA A 202 7.90 -12.10 10.77
C ALA A 202 9.29 -12.57 10.31
N GLU A 203 9.68 -12.27 9.07
CA GLU A 203 11.04 -12.57 8.58
C GLU A 203 12.11 -11.76 9.35
N ILE A 204 11.83 -10.49 9.66
CA ILE A 204 12.70 -9.64 10.48
C ILE A 204 12.71 -10.14 11.93
N LEU A 205 11.57 -10.49 12.51
CA LEU A 205 11.47 -11.07 13.86
C LEU A 205 12.28 -12.37 13.98
N ALA A 206 12.35 -13.18 12.95
CA ALA A 206 13.15 -14.41 12.97
C ALA A 206 14.64 -14.13 13.19
N GLN A 207 15.16 -12.97 12.75
CA GLN A 207 16.57 -12.59 12.90
C GLN A 207 16.96 -12.27 14.35
N ILE A 208 16.00 -11.94 15.20
CA ILE A 208 16.26 -11.57 16.60
C ILE A 208 16.04 -12.71 17.60
N SER A 209 15.57 -13.87 17.15
CA SER A 209 15.23 -14.99 18.03
C SER A 209 16.45 -15.43 18.88
N ASP A 210 17.61 -15.63 18.24
CA ASP A 210 18.84 -16.02 18.93
C ASP A 210 19.39 -14.90 19.83
N LEU A 211 19.24 -13.64 19.41
CA LEU A 211 19.65 -12.48 20.22
C LEU A 211 18.84 -12.39 21.52
N LEU A 212 17.54 -12.59 21.42
CA LEU A 212 16.63 -12.63 22.57
C LEU A 212 16.90 -13.84 23.46
N ALA A 213 17.11 -15.03 22.86
CA ALA A 213 17.43 -16.26 23.61
C ALA A 213 18.74 -16.14 24.42
N ALA A 214 19.76 -15.47 23.86
CA ALA A 214 21.02 -15.17 24.56
C ALA A 214 20.83 -14.26 25.78
N LYS A 215 19.69 -13.56 25.86
CA LYS A 215 19.29 -12.71 27.00
C LYS A 215 18.24 -13.37 27.91
N GLY A 216 17.92 -14.64 27.66
CA GLY A 216 16.96 -15.41 28.46
C GLY A 216 15.49 -15.20 28.06
N TRP A 217 15.21 -14.53 26.95
CA TRP A 217 13.87 -14.38 26.40
C TRP A 217 13.52 -15.52 25.43
N THR A 218 12.24 -15.87 25.37
CA THR A 218 11.67 -16.73 24.32
C THR A 218 10.78 -15.88 23.44
N LEU A 219 10.98 -15.89 22.13
CA LEU A 219 10.14 -15.20 21.16
C LEU A 219 9.11 -16.17 20.57
N GLU A 220 7.82 -15.82 20.67
CA GLU A 220 6.72 -16.52 20.01
C GLU A 220 6.07 -15.56 19.02
N VAL A 221 6.07 -15.92 17.73
CA VAL A 221 5.48 -15.11 16.64
C VAL A 221 4.22 -15.78 16.13
N THR A 222 3.13 -14.99 16.06
CA THR A 222 1.87 -15.40 15.42
C THR A 222 1.68 -14.56 14.16
N GLU A 223 1.56 -15.22 13.01
CA GLU A 223 1.38 -14.53 11.75
C GLU A 223 -0.09 -14.26 11.44
N PHE A 224 -0.39 -13.05 10.93
CA PHE A 224 -1.71 -12.61 10.52
C PHE A 224 -1.66 -12.09 9.09
N ASN A 225 -2.70 -12.40 8.30
CA ASN A 225 -2.82 -11.97 6.91
C ASN A 225 -3.71 -10.72 6.70
N ASP A 226 -4.18 -10.12 7.79
CA ASP A 226 -5.00 -8.91 7.80
C ASP A 226 -4.47 -7.88 8.79
N TYR A 227 -5.00 -6.65 8.73
CA TYR A 227 -4.56 -5.54 9.58
C TYR A 227 -5.40 -5.34 10.86
N ILE A 228 -6.46 -6.13 11.08
CA ILE A 228 -7.39 -5.95 12.20
C ILE A 228 -7.00 -6.87 13.37
N GLN A 229 -6.83 -8.15 13.09
CA GLN A 229 -6.63 -9.19 14.10
C GLN A 229 -5.39 -8.99 15.00
N PRO A 230 -4.23 -8.48 14.50
CA PRO A 230 -3.08 -8.25 15.37
C PRO A 230 -3.36 -7.24 16.50
N ASN A 231 -4.14 -6.18 16.20
CA ASN A 231 -4.49 -5.18 17.20
C ASN A 231 -5.53 -5.73 18.21
N VAL A 232 -6.51 -6.51 17.74
CA VAL A 232 -7.47 -7.21 18.60
C VAL A 232 -6.74 -8.12 19.59
N ALA A 233 -5.80 -8.94 19.11
CA ALA A 233 -5.07 -9.89 19.95
C ALA A 233 -4.20 -9.22 21.03
N VAL A 234 -3.62 -8.03 20.74
CA VAL A 234 -2.90 -7.25 21.75
C VAL A 234 -3.88 -6.61 22.73
N THR A 235 -4.99 -6.05 22.26
CA THR A 235 -6.04 -5.44 23.11
C THR A 235 -6.61 -6.46 24.10
N ASP A 236 -6.89 -7.69 23.63
CA ASP A 236 -7.46 -8.77 24.44
C ASP A 236 -6.42 -9.44 25.37
N GLY A 237 -5.13 -9.09 25.25
CA GLY A 237 -4.04 -9.63 26.07
C GLY A 237 -3.57 -11.02 25.65
N GLU A 238 -3.95 -11.50 24.46
CA GLU A 238 -3.46 -12.77 23.89
C GLU A 238 -1.99 -12.64 23.46
N LEU A 239 -1.60 -11.44 23.00
CA LEU A 239 -0.24 -11.06 22.61
C LEU A 239 0.30 -9.94 23.50
N ASP A 240 1.61 -9.87 23.62
CA ASP A 240 2.30 -8.76 24.31
C ASP A 240 2.42 -7.52 23.42
N ALA A 241 2.68 -7.75 22.12
CA ALA A 241 2.87 -6.71 21.13
C ALA A 241 2.44 -7.19 19.74
N ASN A 242 2.35 -6.25 18.80
CA ASN A 242 2.35 -6.55 17.38
C ASN A 242 3.39 -5.70 16.63
N TYR A 243 3.79 -6.19 15.47
CA TYR A 243 4.69 -5.54 14.55
C TYR A 243 4.24 -5.84 13.12
N PHE A 244 3.42 -4.92 12.55
CA PHE A 244 2.80 -5.10 11.23
C PHE A 244 2.31 -3.79 10.61
N GLN A 245 2.22 -2.72 11.40
CA GLN A 245 1.49 -1.49 11.08
C GLN A 245 2.36 -0.25 11.19
N HIS A 246 2.04 0.76 10.40
CA HIS A 246 2.62 2.08 10.58
C HIS A 246 1.86 2.92 11.61
N ILE A 247 2.53 3.95 12.14
CA ILE A 247 2.00 4.76 13.25
C ILE A 247 0.67 5.45 12.90
N SER A 248 0.48 5.88 11.64
CA SER A 248 -0.78 6.50 11.22
C SER A 248 -1.95 5.52 11.30
N TYR A 249 -1.75 4.26 10.90
CA TYR A 249 -2.76 3.22 11.03
C TYR A 249 -3.07 2.89 12.50
N LEU A 250 -2.05 2.80 13.36
CA LEU A 250 -2.24 2.58 14.79
C LEU A 250 -3.10 3.66 15.43
N ASN A 251 -2.83 4.94 15.11
CA ASN A 251 -3.58 6.07 15.64
C ASN A 251 -5.04 6.06 15.18
N ASP A 252 -5.27 5.82 13.88
CA ASP A 252 -6.60 5.71 13.29
C ASP A 252 -7.38 4.51 13.86
N TYR A 253 -6.73 3.34 14.01
CA TYR A 253 -7.32 2.17 14.63
C TYR A 253 -7.79 2.47 16.07
N ASN A 254 -6.96 3.12 16.88
CA ASN A 254 -7.30 3.51 18.24
C ASN A 254 -8.52 4.44 18.26
N GLU A 255 -8.56 5.44 17.39
CA GLU A 255 -9.69 6.39 17.31
C GLU A 255 -10.99 5.67 16.92
N GLN A 256 -10.94 4.83 15.89
CA GLN A 256 -12.13 4.13 15.38
C GLN A 256 -12.69 3.07 16.35
N ASN A 257 -11.80 2.39 17.08
CA ASN A 257 -12.19 1.27 17.95
C ASN A 257 -12.24 1.62 19.44
N GLY A 258 -11.86 2.85 19.81
CA GLY A 258 -11.82 3.29 21.21
C GLY A 258 -10.79 2.53 22.04
N THR A 259 -9.69 2.12 21.41
CA THR A 259 -8.53 1.47 22.04
C THR A 259 -7.43 2.49 22.33
N ASP A 260 -6.42 2.08 23.11
CA ASP A 260 -5.30 2.93 23.52
C ASP A 260 -3.95 2.23 23.34
N LEU A 261 -3.81 1.41 22.29
CA LEU A 261 -2.54 0.76 21.98
C LEU A 261 -1.46 1.82 21.78
N ALA A 262 -0.28 1.56 22.36
CA ALA A 262 0.83 2.51 22.39
C ALA A 262 1.94 2.09 21.40
N ASN A 263 2.58 3.08 20.78
CA ASN A 263 3.80 2.90 20.01
C ASN A 263 5.00 2.75 20.96
N ALA A 264 5.62 1.59 20.99
CA ALA A 264 6.82 1.31 21.78
C ALA A 264 8.13 1.64 21.04
N GLY A 265 8.11 1.77 19.71
CA GLY A 265 9.26 2.17 18.90
C GLY A 265 9.05 1.95 17.41
N GLY A 266 9.53 2.89 16.59
CA GLY A 266 9.57 2.79 15.14
C GLY A 266 10.77 1.96 14.70
N ILE A 267 10.59 1.08 13.71
CA ILE A 267 11.62 0.13 13.28
C ILE A 267 12.03 0.37 11.83
N HIS A 268 11.09 0.34 10.91
CA HIS A 268 11.36 0.46 9.48
C HIS A 268 10.24 1.18 8.73
N PHE A 269 10.54 1.56 7.51
CA PHE A 269 9.60 2.14 6.56
C PHE A 269 9.51 1.23 5.32
N GLU A 270 8.31 1.08 4.77
CA GLU A 270 8.03 0.37 3.53
C GLU A 270 7.42 1.37 2.54
N PRO A 271 8.14 1.77 1.48
CA PRO A 271 7.56 2.62 0.44
C PRO A 271 6.34 1.96 -0.19
N LEU A 272 5.27 2.74 -0.35
CA LEU A 272 4.09 2.33 -1.09
C LEU A 272 4.40 2.31 -2.58
N GLY A 273 3.91 1.33 -3.32
CA GLY A 273 4.20 1.19 -4.74
C GLY A 273 2.95 1.10 -5.62
N LEU A 274 2.99 1.73 -6.81
CA LEU A 274 2.01 1.55 -7.87
C LEU A 274 2.47 0.41 -8.78
N TYR A 275 1.77 -0.70 -8.75
CA TYR A 275 2.10 -1.93 -9.47
C TYR A 275 1.31 -2.06 -10.77
N PRO A 276 1.96 -2.55 -11.86
CA PRO A 276 1.29 -2.80 -13.13
C PRO A 276 0.31 -3.98 -13.04
N GLY A 277 -0.89 -3.79 -13.59
CA GLY A 277 -1.86 -4.84 -13.86
C GLY A 277 -1.97 -5.07 -15.37
N LYS A 278 -3.09 -4.65 -15.98
CA LYS A 278 -3.28 -4.65 -17.44
C LYS A 278 -2.48 -3.54 -18.12
N THR A 279 -2.24 -2.44 -17.43
CA THR A 279 -1.43 -1.30 -17.90
C THR A 279 -0.05 -1.39 -17.29
N THR A 280 0.98 -1.34 -18.13
CA THR A 280 2.38 -1.59 -17.75
C THR A 280 3.28 -0.35 -17.91
N SER A 281 2.70 0.82 -18.15
CA SER A 281 3.40 2.09 -18.31
C SER A 281 2.48 3.24 -17.96
N LEU A 282 3.02 4.33 -17.42
CA LEU A 282 2.31 5.60 -17.23
C LEU A 282 2.36 6.49 -18.49
N GLU A 283 3.00 6.05 -19.56
CA GLU A 283 3.09 6.81 -20.82
C GLU A 283 1.67 7.09 -21.38
N GLY A 284 1.34 8.36 -21.55
CA GLY A 284 0.02 8.83 -21.96
C GLY A 284 -0.95 9.08 -20.81
N LEU A 285 -0.54 8.86 -19.55
CA LEU A 285 -1.26 9.22 -18.34
C LEU A 285 -0.55 10.35 -17.56
N GLN A 286 0.60 10.82 -18.03
CA GLN A 286 1.38 11.93 -17.45
C GLN A 286 1.45 13.11 -18.40
#